data_6e5c5e1e67a312067ab964d6cef99f8e
#
_entry.id   6e5c5e1e67a312067ab964d6cef99f8e
#
_cell.length_a   1.000
_cell.length_b   1.000
_cell.length_c   1.000
_cell.angle_alpha   90.00
_cell.angle_beta   90.00
_cell.angle_gamma   90.00
#
_symmetry.space_group_name_H-M   'P 1'
#
loop_
_entity.id
_entity.type
_entity.pdbx_description
1 polymer ?
#
loop_
_entity_poly.entity_id
_entity_poly.type
_entity_poly.pdbx_seq_one_letter_code
_entity_poly.pdbx_strand_id
1 'polypeptide(L)'
;MTDIVILGGARTAIGAFGGSLATVTPIDLGATVAKAALMRAQVDGGQIGHVAFGHVINTEPRDMYLSRVAALQAGIADSAPAMNVNRLCGSGLQAIVSVAQSLMLGDAEFGLAGGAENMSRSPYIMQAQRWGQKMGDVKALDMICLLYTSPSPRDLQG
;
A
#
# COMPACT_ATOMS: atom_id res chain seq x y z
N MET A 1 -4.83 0.15 -30.08
CA MET A 1 -4.59 0.30 -28.62
C MET A 1 -5.44 -0.77 -27.94
N THR A 2 -4.89 -1.53 -27.03
CA THR A 2 -5.67 -2.51 -26.25
C THR A 2 -6.48 -1.76 -25.21
N ASP A 3 -7.78 -1.95 -25.16
CA ASP A 3 -8.63 -1.36 -24.14
C ASP A 3 -8.40 -2.07 -22.80
N ILE A 4 -8.15 -1.30 -21.74
CA ILE A 4 -8.04 -1.82 -20.38
C ILE A 4 -9.39 -1.62 -19.69
N VAL A 5 -9.91 -2.71 -19.12
CA VAL A 5 -11.20 -2.72 -18.43
C VAL A 5 -11.06 -3.12 -16.97
N ILE A 6 -11.92 -2.59 -16.11
CA ILE A 6 -12.00 -2.97 -14.69
C ILE A 6 -13.07 -4.06 -14.56
N LEU A 7 -12.68 -5.25 -14.16
CA LEU A 7 -13.57 -6.40 -14.03
C LEU A 7 -14.32 -6.44 -12.69
N GLY A 8 -13.74 -5.87 -11.65
CA GLY A 8 -14.34 -5.86 -10.33
C GLY A 8 -13.54 -5.06 -9.32
N GLY A 9 -14.11 -4.89 -8.15
CA GLY A 9 -13.44 -4.18 -7.05
C GLY A 9 -14.09 -4.44 -5.70
N ALA A 10 -13.33 -4.18 -4.65
CA ALA A 10 -13.77 -4.32 -3.28
C ALA A 10 -13.12 -3.26 -2.39
N ARG A 11 -13.78 -2.91 -1.29
CA ARG A 11 -13.28 -1.98 -0.29
C ARG A 11 -13.72 -2.44 1.11
N THR A 12 -12.86 -2.29 2.10
CA THR A 12 -13.24 -2.40 3.51
C THR A 12 -14.06 -1.18 3.95
N ALA A 13 -14.62 -1.22 5.14
CA ALA A 13 -15.05 0.00 5.81
C ALA A 13 -13.85 0.95 5.97
N ILE A 14 -14.12 2.25 5.99
CA ILE A 14 -13.13 3.27 6.38
C ILE A 14 -13.25 3.46 7.89
N GLY A 15 -12.19 3.07 8.62
CA GLY A 15 -12.13 3.20 10.07
C GLY A 15 -11.79 4.64 10.50
N ALA A 16 -12.30 5.04 11.66
CA ALA A 16 -11.81 6.24 12.33
C ALA A 16 -10.42 5.97 12.94
N PHE A 17 -9.64 7.03 13.14
CA PHE A 17 -8.36 6.95 13.87
C PHE A 17 -8.60 6.41 15.30
N GLY A 18 -7.86 5.38 15.68
CA GLY A 18 -8.05 4.68 16.97
C GLY A 18 -9.35 3.86 17.05
N GLY A 19 -10.11 3.72 15.96
CA GLY A 19 -11.40 3.01 15.93
C GLY A 19 -11.27 1.49 15.79
N SER A 20 -12.35 0.84 15.35
CA SER A 20 -12.47 -0.63 15.32
C SER A 20 -11.45 -1.34 14.44
N LEU A 21 -10.88 -0.68 13.46
CA LEU A 21 -9.86 -1.23 12.58
C LEU A 21 -8.42 -0.91 13.04
N ALA A 22 -8.24 -0.23 14.17
CA ALA A 22 -6.94 0.26 14.62
C ALA A 22 -5.87 -0.84 14.77
N THR A 23 -6.27 -2.06 15.11
CA THR A 23 -5.37 -3.20 15.33
C THR A 23 -5.14 -4.05 14.10
N VAL A 24 -5.91 -3.85 13.02
CA VAL A 24 -5.80 -4.64 11.79
C VAL A 24 -4.61 -4.16 10.97
N THR A 25 -3.75 -5.09 10.52
CA THR A 25 -2.59 -4.71 9.73
C THR A 25 -2.98 -4.21 8.34
N PRO A 26 -2.20 -3.29 7.72
CA PRO A 26 -2.43 -2.91 6.32
C PRO A 26 -2.41 -4.12 5.37
N ILE A 27 -1.55 -5.10 5.65
CA ILE A 27 -1.45 -6.35 4.88
C ILE A 27 -2.77 -7.11 4.92
N ASP A 28 -3.37 -7.30 6.11
CA ASP A 28 -4.62 -8.04 6.25
C ASP A 28 -5.80 -7.31 5.59
N LEU A 29 -5.83 -5.98 5.69
CA LEU A 29 -6.80 -5.16 4.94
C LEU A 29 -6.64 -5.35 3.43
N GLY A 30 -5.40 -5.27 2.94
CA GLY A 30 -5.07 -5.46 1.53
C GLY A 30 -5.43 -6.86 1.02
N ALA A 31 -5.06 -7.90 1.76
CA ALA A 31 -5.37 -9.28 1.41
C ALA A 31 -6.88 -9.56 1.37
N THR A 32 -7.61 -9.01 2.34
CA THR A 32 -9.07 -9.16 2.41
C THR A 32 -9.76 -8.57 1.17
N VAL A 33 -9.40 -7.35 0.77
CA VAL A 33 -10.00 -6.72 -0.40
C VAL A 33 -9.53 -7.35 -1.71
N ALA A 34 -8.26 -7.77 -1.79
CA ALA A 34 -7.72 -8.49 -2.94
C ALA A 34 -8.50 -9.78 -3.20
N LYS A 35 -8.67 -10.61 -2.17
CA LYS A 35 -9.45 -11.84 -2.26
C LYS A 35 -10.89 -11.59 -2.68
N ALA A 36 -11.53 -10.57 -2.11
CA ALA A 36 -12.90 -10.21 -2.46
C ALA A 36 -13.01 -9.67 -3.90
N ALA A 37 -12.03 -8.91 -4.38
CA ALA A 37 -11.99 -8.40 -5.74
C ALA A 37 -11.84 -9.52 -6.76
N LEU A 38 -10.92 -10.47 -6.55
CA LEU A 38 -10.74 -11.65 -7.39
C LEU A 38 -12.03 -12.47 -7.50
N MET A 39 -12.66 -12.74 -6.35
CA MET A 39 -13.91 -13.49 -6.31
C MET A 39 -15.04 -12.79 -7.08
N ARG A 40 -15.19 -11.47 -6.92
CA ARG A 40 -16.20 -10.68 -7.64
C ARG A 40 -15.95 -10.60 -9.15
N ALA A 41 -14.69 -10.50 -9.54
CA ALA A 41 -14.27 -10.48 -10.93
C ALA A 41 -14.32 -11.87 -11.58
N GLN A 42 -14.49 -12.94 -10.81
CA GLN A 42 -14.40 -14.34 -11.25
C GLN A 42 -13.04 -14.64 -11.94
N VAL A 43 -11.96 -14.06 -11.42
CA VAL A 43 -10.59 -14.26 -11.91
C VAL A 43 -9.83 -15.11 -10.90
N ASP A 44 -9.19 -16.16 -11.39
CA ASP A 44 -8.34 -17.01 -10.57
C ASP A 44 -7.02 -16.29 -10.24
N GLY A 45 -6.53 -16.49 -9.01
CA GLY A 45 -5.26 -15.88 -8.59
C GLY A 45 -4.05 -16.28 -9.42
N GLY A 46 -4.09 -17.47 -10.06
CA GLY A 46 -3.07 -17.94 -10.99
C GLY A 46 -3.02 -17.18 -12.32
N GLN A 47 -4.08 -16.45 -12.67
CA GLN A 47 -4.14 -15.64 -13.89
C GLN A 47 -3.54 -14.22 -13.69
N ILE A 48 -3.36 -13.79 -12.44
CA ILE A 48 -2.81 -12.46 -12.16
C ILE A 48 -1.31 -12.45 -12.45
N GLY A 49 -0.91 -11.65 -13.43
CA GLY A 49 0.49 -11.52 -13.84
C GLY A 49 1.19 -10.26 -13.30
N HIS A 50 0.49 -9.32 -12.67
CA HIS A 50 1.10 -8.15 -12.04
C HIS A 50 0.24 -7.60 -10.89
N VAL A 51 0.90 -7.19 -9.80
CA VAL A 51 0.23 -6.64 -8.62
C VAL A 51 0.87 -5.31 -8.20
N ALA A 52 0.06 -4.29 -7.93
CA ALA A 52 0.53 -3.05 -7.32
C ALA A 52 -0.42 -2.59 -6.23
N PHE A 53 0.14 -2.20 -5.07
CA PHE A 53 -0.61 -1.61 -3.97
C PHE A 53 -0.02 -0.28 -3.54
N GLY A 54 -0.88 0.71 -3.38
CA GLY A 54 -0.53 1.98 -2.74
C GLY A 54 -0.36 1.79 -1.23
N HIS A 55 0.78 2.22 -0.71
CA HIS A 55 1.08 2.20 0.72
C HIS A 55 2.11 3.28 1.06
N VAL A 56 1.90 4.03 2.11
CA VAL A 56 2.72 5.21 2.44
C VAL A 56 3.52 5.00 3.73
N ILE A 57 2.85 4.63 4.82
CA ILE A 57 3.47 4.53 6.14
C ILE A 57 3.57 3.07 6.56
N ASN A 58 4.78 2.53 6.58
CA ASN A 58 5.01 1.19 7.09
C ASN A 58 4.75 1.16 8.61
N THR A 59 3.84 0.30 9.04
CA THR A 59 3.46 0.13 10.44
C THR A 59 4.24 -1.00 11.12
N GLU A 60 4.79 -1.89 10.31
CA GLU A 60 5.66 -3.00 10.71
C GLU A 60 6.65 -3.34 9.58
N PRO A 61 7.72 -4.09 9.83
CA PRO A 61 8.74 -4.40 8.80
C PRO A 61 8.18 -5.11 7.56
N ARG A 62 7.13 -5.90 7.69
CA ARG A 62 6.50 -6.63 6.58
C ARG A 62 5.78 -5.71 5.59
N ASP A 63 5.40 -4.51 6.01
CA ASP A 63 4.69 -3.55 5.15
C ASP A 63 5.57 -3.07 3.97
N MET A 64 6.90 -3.17 4.10
CA MET A 64 7.81 -2.94 2.97
C MET A 64 7.54 -3.87 1.78
N TYR A 65 6.87 -4.99 2.02
CA TYR A 65 6.47 -6.00 1.04
C TYR A 65 4.94 -6.14 0.96
N LEU A 66 4.18 -5.13 1.36
CA LEU A 66 2.73 -5.19 1.52
C LEU A 66 2.05 -5.82 0.30
N SER A 67 2.33 -5.31 -0.90
CA SER A 67 1.73 -5.82 -2.15
C SER A 67 1.97 -7.31 -2.32
N ARG A 68 3.21 -7.74 -2.09
CA ARG A 68 3.61 -9.14 -2.22
C ARG A 68 2.92 -10.03 -1.20
N VAL A 69 2.93 -9.63 0.06
CA VAL A 69 2.34 -10.43 1.14
C VAL A 69 0.83 -10.49 1.02
N ALA A 70 0.17 -9.36 0.72
CA ALA A 70 -1.28 -9.31 0.50
C ALA A 70 -1.70 -10.17 -0.72
N ALA A 71 -0.92 -10.13 -1.81
CA ALA A 71 -1.16 -10.95 -3.00
C ALA A 71 -1.12 -12.46 -2.67
N LEU A 72 -0.07 -12.91 -1.99
CA LEU A 72 0.07 -14.32 -1.60
C LEU A 72 -1.04 -14.77 -0.65
N GLN A 73 -1.41 -13.94 0.33
CA GLN A 73 -2.52 -14.22 1.24
C GLN A 73 -3.88 -14.25 0.53
N ALA A 74 -4.02 -13.52 -0.57
CA ALA A 74 -5.22 -13.53 -1.40
C ALA A 74 -5.30 -14.75 -2.35
N GLY A 75 -4.26 -15.55 -2.44
CA GLY A 75 -4.18 -16.73 -3.30
C GLY A 75 -3.65 -16.44 -4.71
N ILE A 76 -2.99 -15.30 -4.90
CA ILE A 76 -2.29 -15.00 -6.17
C ILE A 76 -1.01 -15.83 -6.24
N ALA A 77 -0.68 -16.30 -7.43
CA ALA A 77 0.49 -17.13 -7.68
C ALA A 77 1.79 -16.41 -7.27
N ASP A 78 2.75 -17.16 -6.78
CA ASP A 78 4.05 -16.65 -6.36
C ASP A 78 4.92 -16.15 -7.53
N SER A 79 4.61 -16.56 -8.74
CA SER A 79 5.22 -16.07 -9.97
C SER A 79 4.83 -14.62 -10.33
N ALA A 80 3.71 -14.10 -9.80
CA ALA A 80 3.26 -12.75 -10.08
C ALA A 80 4.16 -11.71 -9.40
N PRO A 81 4.81 -10.80 -10.13
CA PRO A 81 5.55 -9.70 -9.54
C PRO A 81 4.60 -8.74 -8.81
N ALA A 82 5.10 -8.16 -7.71
CA ALA A 82 4.32 -7.24 -6.91
C ALA A 82 5.16 -6.04 -6.47
N MET A 83 4.59 -4.84 -6.51
CA MET A 83 5.28 -3.62 -6.08
C MET A 83 4.41 -2.76 -5.18
N ASN A 84 5.02 -2.15 -4.16
CA ASN A 84 4.42 -1.06 -3.43
C ASN A 84 4.64 0.26 -4.18
N VAL A 85 3.60 1.09 -4.18
CA VAL A 85 3.64 2.42 -4.80
C VAL A 85 3.40 3.46 -3.72
N ASN A 86 4.30 4.43 -3.60
CA ASN A 86 4.13 5.58 -2.73
C ASN A 86 4.12 6.87 -3.55
N ARG A 87 2.96 7.46 -3.67
CA ARG A 87 2.71 8.81 -4.21
C ARG A 87 1.79 9.57 -3.26
N LEU A 88 2.04 9.43 -1.95
CA LEU A 88 1.21 9.99 -0.88
C LEU A 88 -0.28 9.63 -1.08
N CYS A 89 -1.18 10.61 -0.95
CA CYS A 89 -2.62 10.38 -1.08
C CYS A 89 -3.06 9.87 -2.48
N GLY A 90 -2.21 10.00 -3.50
CA GLY A 90 -2.43 9.49 -4.85
C GLY A 90 -1.98 8.03 -5.09
N SER A 91 -1.44 7.35 -4.07
CA SER A 91 -0.81 6.02 -4.24
C SER A 91 -1.75 4.97 -4.79
N GLY A 92 -2.98 4.91 -4.30
CA GLY A 92 -3.97 3.93 -4.78
C GLY A 92 -4.32 4.13 -6.26
N LEU A 93 -4.52 5.38 -6.69
CA LEU A 93 -4.74 5.69 -8.10
C LEU A 93 -3.50 5.38 -8.94
N GLN A 94 -2.30 5.70 -8.44
CA GLN A 94 -1.06 5.38 -9.13
C GLN A 94 -0.88 3.86 -9.29
N ALA A 95 -1.28 3.05 -8.33
CA ALA A 95 -1.26 1.60 -8.45
C ALA A 95 -2.11 1.12 -9.64
N ILE A 96 -3.32 1.67 -9.81
CA ILE A 96 -4.19 1.38 -10.96
C ILE A 96 -3.50 1.76 -12.28
N VAL A 97 -2.93 2.97 -12.35
CA VAL A 97 -2.21 3.44 -13.55
C VAL A 97 -1.03 2.53 -13.87
N SER A 98 -0.24 2.16 -12.86
CA SER A 98 0.95 1.31 -13.06
C SER A 98 0.59 -0.08 -13.56
N VAL A 99 -0.46 -0.71 -13.00
CA VAL A 99 -0.94 -2.00 -13.48
C VAL A 99 -1.48 -1.87 -14.90
N ALA A 100 -2.29 -0.86 -15.19
CA ALA A 100 -2.81 -0.62 -16.55
C ALA A 100 -1.67 -0.47 -17.58
N GLN A 101 -0.59 0.23 -17.23
CA GLN A 101 0.59 0.37 -18.08
C GLN A 101 1.25 -0.98 -18.36
N SER A 102 1.43 -1.85 -17.37
CA SER A 102 1.97 -3.20 -17.57
C SER A 102 1.08 -4.04 -18.49
N LEU A 103 -0.25 -3.97 -18.34
CA LEU A 103 -1.18 -4.65 -19.22
C LEU A 103 -1.13 -4.12 -20.66
N MET A 104 -1.02 -2.80 -20.83
CA MET A 104 -0.88 -2.17 -22.16
C MET A 104 0.42 -2.57 -22.88
N LEU A 105 1.49 -2.79 -22.13
CA LEU A 105 2.79 -3.24 -22.64
C LEU A 105 2.81 -4.74 -22.94
N GLY A 106 1.79 -5.48 -22.51
CA GLY A 106 1.70 -6.93 -22.71
C GLY A 106 2.48 -7.76 -21.69
N ASP A 107 2.92 -7.15 -20.59
CA ASP A 107 3.63 -7.87 -19.51
C ASP A 107 2.73 -8.87 -18.78
N ALA A 108 1.42 -8.63 -18.79
CA ALA A 108 0.40 -9.48 -18.20
C ALA A 108 -0.96 -9.29 -18.88
N GLU A 109 -1.84 -10.28 -18.78
CA GLU A 109 -3.22 -10.20 -19.26
C GLU A 109 -4.18 -9.71 -18.16
N PHE A 110 -3.95 -10.14 -16.92
CA PHE A 110 -4.70 -9.71 -15.74
C PHE A 110 -3.77 -9.09 -14.70
N GLY A 111 -4.25 -8.05 -14.05
CA GLY A 111 -3.52 -7.40 -12.98
C GLY A 111 -4.42 -7.02 -11.80
N LEU A 112 -3.83 -6.94 -10.63
CA LEU A 112 -4.50 -6.48 -9.41
C LEU A 112 -3.87 -5.16 -8.95
N ALA A 113 -4.70 -4.13 -8.85
CA ALA A 113 -4.31 -2.83 -8.28
C ALA A 113 -5.11 -2.54 -7.02
N GLY A 114 -4.47 -1.98 -6.01
CA GLY A 114 -5.15 -1.64 -4.78
C GLY A 114 -4.36 -0.66 -3.91
N GLY A 115 -4.71 -0.61 -2.65
CA GLY A 115 -3.99 0.13 -1.62
C GLY A 115 -4.50 -0.23 -0.25
N ALA A 116 -3.66 -0.10 0.74
CA ALA A 116 -4.03 -0.32 2.14
C ALA A 116 -3.19 0.58 3.05
N GLU A 117 -3.84 1.18 4.03
CA GLU A 117 -3.20 2.07 5.01
C GLU A 117 -3.87 1.92 6.36
N ASN A 118 -3.10 1.97 7.44
CA ASN A 118 -3.62 2.07 8.79
C ASN A 118 -2.83 3.10 9.60
N MET A 119 -3.29 4.33 9.59
CA MET A 119 -2.63 5.44 10.29
C MET A 119 -2.65 5.29 11.81
N SER A 120 -3.61 4.52 12.38
CA SER A 120 -3.65 4.24 13.81
C SER A 120 -2.46 3.40 14.30
N ARG A 121 -1.78 2.71 13.38
CA ARG A 121 -0.59 1.89 13.66
C ARG A 121 0.72 2.59 13.31
N SER A 122 0.65 3.85 12.88
CA SER A 122 1.85 4.59 12.46
C SER A 122 2.88 4.65 13.59
N PRO A 123 4.15 4.33 13.31
CA PRO A 123 5.20 4.28 14.32
C PRO A 123 5.75 5.66 14.67
N TYR A 124 6.38 5.73 15.83
CA TYR A 124 7.37 6.76 16.16
C TYR A 124 8.75 6.24 15.79
N ILE A 125 9.59 7.06 15.17
CA ILE A 125 10.97 6.72 14.83
C ILE A 125 11.97 7.48 15.68
N MET A 126 13.05 6.79 16.06
CA MET A 126 14.18 7.35 16.83
C MET A 126 15.46 7.14 16.02
N GLN A 127 15.81 8.11 15.17
CA GLN A 127 16.94 7.99 14.23
C GLN A 127 18.29 7.77 14.92
N ALA A 128 18.49 8.42 16.07
CA ALA A 128 19.73 8.33 16.83
C ALA A 128 20.01 6.92 17.39
N GLN A 129 18.98 6.09 17.56
CA GLN A 129 19.11 4.79 18.23
C GLN A 129 19.91 3.76 17.42
N ARG A 130 20.07 3.93 16.12
CA ARG A 130 20.88 2.98 15.32
C ARG A 130 22.36 2.95 15.78
N TRP A 131 22.88 4.06 16.22
CA TRP A 131 24.28 4.18 16.63
C TRP A 131 24.41 4.42 18.14
N GLY A 132 23.31 4.42 18.87
CA GLY A 132 23.23 4.73 20.29
C GLY A 132 23.33 6.25 20.55
N GLN A 133 22.57 6.70 21.53
CA GLN A 133 22.66 8.06 22.08
C GLN A 133 23.58 8.04 23.29
N LYS A 134 24.78 8.60 23.17
CA LYS A 134 25.78 8.57 24.23
C LYS A 134 25.50 9.57 25.35
N MET A 135 24.86 10.70 25.03
CA MET A 135 24.56 11.79 25.99
C MET A 135 23.44 12.67 25.45
N GLY A 136 22.60 13.19 26.34
CA GLY A 136 21.46 14.06 26.01
C GLY A 136 20.16 13.30 25.72
N ASP A 137 19.12 14.09 25.38
CA ASP A 137 17.78 13.57 25.14
C ASP A 137 17.66 12.87 23.77
N VAL A 138 16.72 11.91 23.70
CA VAL A 138 16.36 11.22 22.45
C VAL A 138 15.03 11.77 21.95
N LYS A 139 15.01 12.22 20.70
CA LYS A 139 13.79 12.67 20.03
C LYS A 139 13.14 11.51 19.30
N ALA A 140 11.86 11.25 19.62
CA ALA A 140 10.98 10.36 18.85
C ALA A 140 10.14 11.21 17.88
N LEU A 141 10.14 10.86 16.60
CA LEU A 141 9.40 11.56 15.54
C LEU A 141 8.16 10.77 15.18
N ASP A 142 6.99 11.39 15.27
CA ASP A 142 5.73 10.78 14.83
C ASP A 142 5.67 10.75 13.30
N MET A 143 5.56 9.56 12.71
CA MET A 143 5.52 9.40 11.26
C MET A 143 4.26 10.00 10.62
N ILE A 144 3.16 10.11 11.36
CA ILE A 144 1.95 10.80 10.85
C ILE A 144 2.25 12.30 10.70
N CYS A 145 2.84 12.91 11.73
CA CYS A 145 3.12 14.34 11.72
C CYS A 145 4.09 14.75 10.62
N LEU A 146 5.02 13.88 10.22
CA LEU A 146 5.94 14.13 9.11
C LEU A 146 5.22 14.30 7.76
N LEU A 147 4.05 13.67 7.57
CA LEU A 147 3.24 13.88 6.36
C LEU A 147 2.65 15.30 6.28
N TYR A 148 2.30 15.87 7.43
CA TYR A 148 1.72 17.23 7.51
C TYR A 148 2.77 18.34 7.52
N THR A 149 4.01 18.02 7.83
CA THR A 149 5.13 18.97 7.87
C THR A 149 6.00 18.96 6.63
N SER A 150 5.65 18.17 5.63
CA SER A 150 6.30 18.22 4.33
C SER A 150 6.04 19.59 3.69
N PRO A 151 7.09 20.35 3.33
CA PRO A 151 6.90 21.68 2.75
C PRO A 151 6.13 21.57 1.44
N SER A 152 4.99 22.25 1.37
CA SER A 152 4.27 22.43 0.11
C SER A 152 4.98 23.50 -0.73
N PRO A 153 4.74 23.56 -2.06
CA PRO A 153 5.25 24.66 -2.87
C PRO A 153 4.84 26.05 -2.37
N ARG A 154 3.77 26.16 -1.57
CA ARG A 154 3.33 27.42 -0.94
C ARG A 154 4.20 27.80 0.27
N ASP A 155 4.73 26.81 0.99
CA ASP A 155 5.59 27.03 2.15
C ASP A 155 7.02 27.47 1.74
N LEU A 156 7.38 27.23 0.47
CA LEU A 156 8.67 27.60 -0.11
C LEU A 156 8.68 29.02 -0.72
N GLN A 157 7.55 29.73 -0.71
CA GLN A 157 7.37 31.08 -1.27
C GLN A 157 7.42 32.21 -0.23
N GLY A 158 7.82 31.88 1.03
CA GLY A 158 8.02 32.85 2.11
C GLY A 158 9.41 33.45 2.16
#